data_d271c16daab7411f43bebf7c175b2b13
#
_entry.id   d271c16daab7411f43bebf7c175b2b13
#
_cell.length_a   1.000
_cell.length_b   1.000
_cell.length_c   1.000
_cell.angle_alpha   90.00
_cell.angle_beta   90.00
_cell.angle_gamma   90.00
#
_symmetry.space_group_name_H-M   'P 1'
#
loop_
_entity.id
_entity.type
_entity.pdbx_description
1 polymer ?
#
loop_
_entity_poly.entity_id
_entity_poly.type
_entity_poly.pdbx_seq_one_letter_code
_entity_poly.pdbx_strand_id
1 'polypeptide(L)'
;EMIINCSKWFHKYGISQLTYNIIGLPHEDIHRALKTIKLNARIKSDRTIANIFYPYPGTKLYDIAKEAGYLPDVIPPDCRVPLRQEQFPEHEVLFIEAYFMHFVKRYKWAFAMPRWLGRPYERFLDFRVTSRIVPHKFLVWVHDRYMGGRNKLRDFLVNHMPSLYLKLRMLRHHKRAKKN
;
A
#
# COMPACT_ATOMS: atom_id res chain seq x y z
N GLU A 1 18.82 -6.60 -4.54
CA GLU A 1 19.10 -7.67 -5.55
C GLU A 1 18.62 -9.03 -5.07
N MET A 2 18.92 -9.43 -3.83
CA MET A 2 18.47 -10.70 -3.22
C MET A 2 16.96 -10.93 -3.36
N ILE A 3 16.13 -9.98 -2.93
CA ILE A 3 14.64 -10.08 -2.99
C ILE A 3 14.16 -10.31 -4.43
N ILE A 4 14.76 -9.60 -5.41
CA ILE A 4 14.40 -9.76 -6.82
C ILE A 4 14.75 -11.15 -7.32
N ASN A 5 15.89 -11.69 -6.94
CA ASN A 5 16.31 -13.03 -7.36
C ASN A 5 15.45 -14.12 -6.70
N CYS A 6 15.14 -14.01 -5.40
CA CYS A 6 14.19 -14.92 -4.74
C CYS A 6 12.83 -14.93 -5.44
N SER A 7 12.32 -13.74 -5.82
CA SER A 7 11.04 -13.63 -6.51
C SER A 7 11.05 -14.32 -7.89
N LYS A 8 12.18 -14.26 -8.65
CA LYS A 8 12.31 -14.99 -9.91
C LYS A 8 12.17 -16.51 -9.72
N TRP A 9 12.72 -17.06 -8.63
CA TRP A 9 12.57 -18.48 -8.29
C TRP A 9 11.12 -18.82 -7.98
N PHE A 10 10.41 -18.00 -7.17
CA PHE A 10 8.99 -18.23 -6.91
C PHE A 10 8.16 -18.27 -8.19
N HIS A 11 8.36 -17.33 -9.10
CA HIS A 11 7.67 -17.33 -10.39
C HIS A 11 8.04 -18.54 -11.26
N LYS A 12 9.33 -18.94 -11.27
CA LYS A 12 9.79 -20.11 -12.02
C LYS A 12 9.08 -21.40 -11.60
N TYR A 13 8.79 -21.53 -10.31
CA TYR A 13 8.12 -22.72 -9.76
C TYR A 13 6.61 -22.53 -9.55
N GLY A 14 6.01 -21.47 -10.08
CA GLY A 14 4.58 -21.22 -9.95
C GLY A 14 4.11 -20.91 -8.53
N ILE A 15 5.01 -20.49 -7.63
CA ILE A 15 4.70 -20.17 -6.24
C ILE A 15 4.13 -18.74 -6.17
N SER A 16 2.90 -18.62 -5.66
CA SER A 16 2.25 -17.32 -5.45
C SER A 16 2.91 -16.53 -4.33
N GLN A 17 3.21 -15.26 -4.57
CA GLN A 17 3.93 -14.38 -3.67
C GLN A 17 3.03 -13.29 -3.09
N LEU A 18 2.89 -13.29 -1.76
CA LEU A 18 2.31 -12.20 -0.99
C LEU A 18 3.42 -11.43 -0.27
N THR A 19 3.43 -10.10 -0.43
CA THR A 19 4.39 -9.23 0.27
C THR A 19 3.70 -8.36 1.30
N TYR A 20 4.29 -8.28 2.49
CA TYR A 20 3.95 -7.35 3.54
C TYR A 20 4.97 -6.22 3.56
N ASN A 21 4.50 -4.99 3.57
CA ASN A 21 5.33 -3.80 3.58
C ASN A 21 4.93 -2.93 4.76
N ILE A 22 5.90 -2.27 5.38
CA ILE A 22 5.67 -1.30 6.43
C ILE A 22 6.07 0.06 5.88
N ILE A 23 5.24 1.08 6.10
CA ILE A 23 5.46 2.47 5.70
C ILE A 23 5.29 3.39 6.91
N GLY A 24 5.83 4.61 6.84
CA GLY A 24 5.83 5.54 7.95
C GLY A 24 6.86 5.19 9.03
N LEU A 25 7.96 4.53 8.64
CA LEU A 25 9.08 4.22 9.52
C LEU A 25 9.78 5.52 9.99
N PRO A 26 10.49 5.51 11.14
CA PRO A 26 11.33 6.64 11.54
C PRO A 26 12.31 7.03 10.43
N HIS A 27 12.43 8.33 10.15
CA HIS A 27 13.25 8.90 9.08
C HIS A 27 12.88 8.49 7.65
N GLU A 28 11.71 7.90 7.45
CA GLU A 28 11.18 7.64 6.10
C GLU A 28 10.63 8.94 5.49
N ASP A 29 10.60 8.98 4.17
CA ASP A 29 9.97 10.02 3.36
C ASP A 29 9.17 9.39 2.21
N ILE A 30 8.42 10.21 1.49
CA ILE A 30 7.58 9.74 0.37
C ILE A 30 8.43 9.12 -0.75
N HIS A 31 9.67 9.54 -0.94
CA HIS A 31 10.57 8.98 -1.97
C HIS A 31 11.06 7.59 -1.59
N ARG A 32 11.28 7.32 -0.30
CA ARG A 32 11.63 5.98 0.21
C ARG A 32 10.43 5.04 0.10
N ALA A 33 9.24 5.50 0.47
CA ALA A 33 8.00 4.76 0.29
C ALA A 33 7.75 4.44 -1.21
N LEU A 34 8.04 5.37 -2.12
CA LEU A 34 7.99 5.15 -3.57
C LEU A 34 8.98 4.06 -4.02
N LYS A 35 10.19 4.00 -3.47
CA LYS A 35 11.14 2.91 -3.78
C LYS A 35 10.57 1.55 -3.39
N THR A 36 9.88 1.46 -2.25
CA THR A 36 9.19 0.23 -1.79
C THR A 36 8.07 -0.18 -2.76
N ILE A 37 7.27 0.78 -3.25
CA ILE A 37 6.26 0.54 -4.29
C ILE A 37 6.91 -0.02 -5.57
N LYS A 38 7.97 0.64 -6.06
CA LYS A 38 8.70 0.21 -7.28
C LYS A 38 9.35 -1.17 -7.11
N LEU A 39 9.87 -1.48 -5.92
CA LEU A 39 10.41 -2.82 -5.62
C LEU A 39 9.33 -3.88 -5.77
N ASN A 40 8.16 -3.67 -5.16
CA ASN A 40 7.02 -4.58 -5.28
C ASN A 40 6.54 -4.76 -6.74
N ALA A 41 6.62 -3.71 -7.54
CA ALA A 41 6.32 -3.79 -8.97
C ALA A 41 7.36 -4.62 -9.75
N ARG A 42 8.66 -4.47 -9.43
CA ARG A 42 9.75 -5.21 -10.09
C ARG A 42 9.74 -6.69 -9.76
N ILE A 43 9.45 -7.05 -8.51
CA ILE A 43 9.32 -8.46 -8.11
C ILE A 43 8.00 -9.10 -8.56
N LYS A 44 7.10 -8.32 -9.19
CA LYS A 44 5.82 -8.80 -9.72
C LYS A 44 4.96 -9.58 -8.70
N SER A 45 5.04 -9.20 -7.40
CA SER A 45 4.28 -9.87 -6.33
C SER A 45 2.80 -10.01 -6.70
N ASP A 46 2.19 -11.18 -6.49
CA ASP A 46 0.77 -11.43 -6.83
C ASP A 46 -0.16 -10.59 -5.97
N ARG A 47 0.19 -10.45 -4.70
CA ARG A 47 -0.51 -9.62 -3.73
C ARG A 47 0.51 -8.81 -2.93
N THR A 48 0.11 -7.61 -2.54
CA THR A 48 0.92 -6.74 -1.70
C THR A 48 0.02 -6.02 -0.70
N ILE A 49 0.46 -5.97 0.54
CA ILE A 49 -0.20 -5.27 1.64
C ILE A 49 0.80 -4.25 2.18
N ALA A 50 0.33 -3.05 2.43
CA ALA A 50 1.08 -2.03 3.15
C ALA A 50 0.37 -1.74 4.47
N ASN A 51 1.15 -1.77 5.56
CA ASN A 51 0.69 -1.41 6.89
C ASN A 51 1.48 -0.19 7.37
N ILE A 52 0.83 0.66 8.13
CA ILE A 52 1.49 1.80 8.75
C ILE A 52 2.28 1.31 9.96
N PHE A 53 3.50 1.84 10.13
CA PHE A 53 4.34 1.52 11.27
C PHE A 53 3.66 1.93 12.58
N TYR A 54 3.67 1.02 13.56
CA TYR A 54 3.23 1.29 14.93
C TYR A 54 4.42 1.10 15.89
N PRO A 55 4.76 2.11 16.70
CA PRO A 55 5.91 2.04 17.60
C PRO A 55 5.59 1.22 18.86
N TYR A 56 6.08 0.00 18.93
CA TYR A 56 5.94 -0.85 20.12
C TYR A 56 7.10 -0.59 21.09
N PRO A 57 6.82 -0.24 22.36
CA PRO A 57 7.85 -0.08 23.38
C PRO A 57 8.75 -1.32 23.49
N GLY A 58 10.04 -1.10 23.74
CA GLY A 58 11.05 -2.15 23.83
C GLY A 58 11.59 -2.61 22.47
N THR A 59 11.18 -2.01 21.35
CA THR A 59 11.78 -2.26 20.05
C THR A 59 12.77 -1.18 19.68
N LYS A 60 13.84 -1.53 18.96
CA LYS A 60 14.86 -0.56 18.48
C LYS A 60 14.25 0.60 17.67
N LEU A 61 13.21 0.32 16.87
CA LEU A 61 12.54 1.36 16.08
C LEU A 61 11.72 2.32 16.95
N TYR A 62 11.19 1.85 18.09
CA TYR A 62 10.57 2.72 19.09
C TYR A 62 11.61 3.69 19.69
N ASP A 63 12.78 3.18 20.07
CA ASP A 63 13.83 4.00 20.64
C ASP A 63 14.32 5.07 19.66
N ILE A 64 14.55 4.69 18.39
CA ILE A 64 14.89 5.63 17.31
C ILE A 64 13.81 6.71 17.13
N ALA A 65 12.53 6.32 17.14
CA ALA A 65 11.43 7.27 16.98
C ALA A 65 11.33 8.23 18.18
N LYS A 66 11.61 7.74 19.39
CA LYS A 66 11.63 8.51 20.63
C LYS A 66 12.80 9.50 20.65
N GLU A 67 13.99 9.05 20.34
CA GLU A 67 15.20 9.89 20.26
C GLU A 67 15.08 10.99 19.21
N ALA A 68 14.41 10.70 18.08
CA ALA A 68 14.14 11.67 17.02
C ALA A 68 12.99 12.64 17.36
N GLY A 69 12.31 12.48 18.49
CA GLY A 69 11.17 13.34 18.87
C GLY A 69 9.90 13.13 18.02
N TYR A 70 9.75 11.98 17.35
CA TYR A 70 8.61 11.70 16.49
C TYR A 70 7.40 11.13 17.23
N LEU A 71 7.58 10.70 18.49
CA LEU A 71 6.51 10.16 19.30
C LEU A 71 5.76 11.29 20.01
N PRO A 72 4.42 11.31 19.94
CA PRO A 72 3.63 12.14 20.85
C PRO A 72 3.68 11.57 22.29
N ASP A 73 3.40 12.39 23.30
CA ASP A 73 3.37 11.97 24.71
C ASP A 73 2.38 10.82 24.94
N VAL A 74 1.25 10.87 24.24
CA VAL A 74 0.23 9.82 24.26
C VAL A 74 -0.20 9.53 22.82
N ILE A 75 -0.19 8.25 22.43
CA ILE A 75 -0.73 7.79 21.15
C ILE A 75 -2.22 7.47 21.37
N PRO A 76 -3.16 8.21 20.75
CA PRO A 76 -4.58 7.89 20.84
C PRO A 76 -4.90 6.50 20.28
N PRO A 77 -5.87 5.76 20.85
CA PRO A 77 -6.22 4.41 20.41
C PRO A 77 -6.69 4.33 18.93
N ASP A 78 -7.27 5.42 18.42
CA ASP A 78 -7.77 5.56 17.04
C ASP A 78 -6.76 6.18 16.09
N CYS A 79 -5.53 6.43 16.55
CA CYS A 79 -4.47 7.04 15.74
C CYS A 79 -4.01 6.09 14.65
N ARG A 80 -4.23 6.48 13.39
CA ARG A 80 -3.78 5.70 12.21
C ARG A 80 -2.29 5.84 11.94
N VAL A 81 -1.72 7.04 12.19
CA VAL A 81 -0.30 7.36 11.93
C VAL A 81 0.32 7.86 13.23
N PRO A 82 0.95 6.97 14.02
CA PRO A 82 1.48 7.33 15.34
C PRO A 82 2.66 8.29 15.32
N LEU A 83 3.49 8.27 14.26
CA LEU A 83 4.68 9.11 14.19
C LEU A 83 4.37 10.49 13.58
N ARG A 84 4.89 11.54 14.22
CA ARG A 84 4.84 12.92 13.73
C ARG A 84 6.17 13.29 13.09
N GLN A 85 6.25 13.19 11.76
CA GLN A 85 7.45 13.47 10.97
C GLN A 85 7.14 14.56 9.95
N GLU A 86 7.91 15.66 9.92
CA GLU A 86 7.72 16.74 8.95
C GLU A 86 8.01 16.30 7.51
N GLN A 87 9.03 15.43 7.33
CA GLN A 87 9.43 14.90 6.03
C GLN A 87 8.44 13.88 5.45
N PHE A 88 7.59 13.27 6.29
CA PHE A 88 6.55 12.32 5.88
C PHE A 88 5.28 12.52 6.72
N PRO A 89 4.52 13.59 6.44
CA PRO A 89 3.35 13.96 7.21
C PRO A 89 2.22 12.92 7.06
N GLU A 90 1.33 12.88 8.04
CA GLU A 90 0.24 11.90 8.14
C GLU A 90 -0.53 11.69 6.83
N HIS A 91 -0.91 12.77 6.14
CA HIS A 91 -1.71 12.68 4.92
C HIS A 91 -0.94 12.01 3.75
N GLU A 92 0.38 12.10 3.71
CA GLU A 92 1.21 11.40 2.72
C GLU A 92 1.32 9.92 3.08
N VAL A 93 1.50 9.57 4.36
CA VAL A 93 1.52 8.17 4.83
C VAL A 93 0.20 7.49 4.50
N LEU A 94 -0.92 8.13 4.84
CA LEU A 94 -2.27 7.62 4.55
C LEU A 94 -2.54 7.50 3.05
N PHE A 95 -2.05 8.44 2.24
CA PHE A 95 -2.16 8.38 0.78
C PHE A 95 -1.39 7.18 0.21
N ILE A 96 -0.16 6.98 0.64
CA ILE A 96 0.64 5.83 0.21
C ILE A 96 -0.03 4.51 0.63
N GLU A 97 -0.48 4.38 1.88
CA GLU A 97 -1.19 3.18 2.35
C GLU A 97 -2.43 2.89 1.51
N ALA A 98 -3.31 3.88 1.33
CA ALA A 98 -4.57 3.75 0.61
C ALA A 98 -4.39 3.32 -0.86
N TYR A 99 -3.35 3.83 -1.52
CA TYR A 99 -3.13 3.63 -2.95
C TYR A 99 -1.94 2.70 -3.27
N PHE A 100 -1.29 2.09 -2.28
CA PHE A 100 -0.09 1.27 -2.45
C PHE A 100 -0.26 0.20 -3.54
N MET A 101 -1.27 -0.65 -3.41
CA MET A 101 -1.58 -1.70 -4.38
C MET A 101 -1.88 -1.14 -5.77
N HIS A 102 -2.58 0.01 -5.84
CA HIS A 102 -2.90 0.66 -7.09
C HIS A 102 -1.62 1.10 -7.82
N PHE A 103 -0.70 1.76 -7.12
CA PHE A 103 0.58 2.18 -7.69
C PHE A 103 1.45 1.00 -8.07
N VAL A 104 1.55 -0.04 -7.24
CA VAL A 104 2.29 -1.26 -7.61
C VAL A 104 1.80 -1.82 -8.95
N LYS A 105 0.48 -1.91 -9.17
CA LYS A 105 -0.08 -2.38 -10.45
C LYS A 105 0.29 -1.45 -11.62
N ARG A 106 0.23 -0.13 -11.42
CA ARG A 106 0.58 0.86 -12.47
C ARG A 106 2.06 0.78 -12.83
N TYR A 107 2.95 0.66 -11.84
CA TYR A 107 4.38 0.48 -12.10
C TYR A 107 4.70 -0.86 -12.76
N LYS A 108 3.98 -1.95 -12.45
CA LYS A 108 4.11 -3.21 -13.22
C LYS A 108 3.84 -2.99 -14.70
N TRP A 109 2.82 -2.23 -15.05
CA TRP A 109 2.53 -1.89 -16.43
C TRP A 109 3.61 -1.01 -17.03
N ALA A 110 4.06 0.03 -16.33
CA ALA A 110 5.15 0.89 -16.79
C ALA A 110 6.42 0.06 -17.14
N PHE A 111 6.76 -0.90 -16.27
CA PHE A 111 7.93 -1.76 -16.45
C PHE A 111 7.76 -2.84 -17.54
N ALA A 112 6.53 -3.19 -17.90
CA ALA A 112 6.22 -4.12 -18.98
C ALA A 112 6.16 -3.45 -20.36
N MET A 113 5.99 -2.12 -20.42
CA MET A 113 5.94 -1.35 -21.66
C MET A 113 7.34 -1.21 -22.31
N PRO A 114 7.40 -1.00 -23.64
CA PRO A 114 8.63 -0.58 -24.31
C PRO A 114 9.23 0.67 -23.64
N ARG A 115 10.56 0.77 -23.57
CA ARG A 115 11.26 1.82 -22.82
C ARG A 115 10.82 3.25 -23.15
N TRP A 116 10.49 3.52 -24.42
CA TRP A 116 10.08 4.84 -24.89
C TRP A 116 8.70 5.28 -24.36
N LEU A 117 7.80 4.35 -24.05
CA LEU A 117 6.51 4.59 -23.38
C LEU A 117 6.61 4.44 -21.86
N GLY A 118 7.28 3.41 -21.39
CA GLY A 118 7.35 3.07 -19.97
C GLY A 118 8.05 4.14 -19.13
N ARG A 119 9.16 4.72 -19.63
CA ARG A 119 9.89 5.78 -18.93
C ARG A 119 9.10 7.08 -18.72
N PRO A 120 8.44 7.67 -19.73
CA PRO A 120 7.57 8.82 -19.53
C PRO A 120 6.42 8.51 -18.57
N TYR A 121 5.80 7.33 -18.68
CA TYR A 121 4.72 6.91 -17.80
C TYR A 121 5.21 6.70 -16.36
N GLU A 122 6.39 6.12 -16.16
CA GLU A 122 7.03 6.01 -14.84
C GLU A 122 7.24 7.39 -14.21
N ARG A 123 7.81 8.36 -14.96
CA ARG A 123 7.99 9.74 -14.48
C ARG A 123 6.67 10.43 -14.12
N PHE A 124 5.64 10.21 -14.90
CA PHE A 124 4.30 10.71 -14.59
C PHE A 124 3.77 10.12 -13.27
N LEU A 125 3.96 8.81 -13.05
CA LEU A 125 3.57 8.16 -11.79
C LEU A 125 4.40 8.69 -10.61
N ASP A 126 5.72 8.86 -10.80
CA ASP A 126 6.60 9.46 -9.79
C ASP A 126 6.08 10.83 -9.38
N PHE A 127 5.79 11.70 -10.36
CA PHE A 127 5.20 13.01 -10.11
C PHE A 127 3.88 12.91 -9.33
N ARG A 128 2.98 12.02 -9.71
CA ARG A 128 1.70 11.83 -9.01
C ARG A 128 1.85 11.36 -7.57
N VAL A 129 2.88 10.61 -7.25
CA VAL A 129 3.13 10.11 -5.89
C VAL A 129 3.81 11.18 -5.05
N THR A 130 4.82 11.88 -5.60
CA THR A 130 5.72 12.74 -4.81
C THR A 130 5.38 14.23 -4.88
N SER A 131 4.50 14.64 -5.81
CA SER A 131 4.20 16.06 -5.98
C SER A 131 3.22 16.57 -4.93
N ARG A 132 3.57 17.65 -4.28
CA ARG A 132 2.69 18.39 -3.34
C ARG A 132 1.50 19.08 -4.03
N ILE A 133 1.50 19.20 -5.36
CA ILE A 133 0.37 19.73 -6.13
C ILE A 133 -0.80 18.74 -6.13
N VAL A 134 -0.50 17.43 -6.02
CA VAL A 134 -1.53 16.41 -5.94
C VAL A 134 -2.23 16.50 -4.59
N PRO A 135 -3.58 16.64 -4.55
CA PRO A 135 -4.31 16.84 -3.30
C PRO A 135 -4.43 15.51 -2.52
N HIS A 136 -3.35 15.05 -1.91
CA HIS A 136 -3.31 13.78 -1.18
C HIS A 136 -4.41 13.67 -0.12
N LYS A 137 -4.68 14.74 0.64
CA LYS A 137 -5.76 14.77 1.65
C LYS A 137 -7.13 14.48 1.02
N PHE A 138 -7.44 15.09 -0.11
CA PHE A 138 -8.69 14.86 -0.83
C PHE A 138 -8.78 13.43 -1.36
N LEU A 139 -7.69 12.90 -1.91
CA LEU A 139 -7.65 11.52 -2.41
C LEU A 139 -7.83 10.49 -1.28
N VAL A 140 -7.23 10.72 -0.11
CA VAL A 140 -7.46 9.90 1.09
C VAL A 140 -8.92 9.95 1.51
N TRP A 141 -9.52 11.15 1.58
CA TRP A 141 -10.93 11.30 1.93
C TRP A 141 -11.85 10.54 0.95
N VAL A 142 -11.62 10.65 -0.36
CA VAL A 142 -12.38 9.90 -1.39
C VAL A 142 -12.22 8.39 -1.18
N HIS A 143 -11.01 7.93 -0.93
CA HIS A 143 -10.73 6.52 -0.67
C HIS A 143 -11.48 6.02 0.56
N ASP A 144 -11.40 6.73 1.68
CA ASP A 144 -12.05 6.35 2.94
C ASP A 144 -13.57 6.35 2.80
N ARG A 145 -14.13 7.32 2.07
CA ARG A 145 -15.56 7.37 1.76
C ARG A 145 -16.01 6.18 0.92
N TYR A 146 -15.24 5.82 -0.11
CA TYR A 146 -15.49 4.64 -0.94
C TYR A 146 -15.40 3.34 -0.12
N MET A 147 -14.36 3.20 0.69
CA MET A 147 -14.15 2.01 1.54
C MET A 147 -15.25 1.89 2.61
N GLY A 148 -15.64 3.00 3.22
CA GLY A 148 -16.75 3.04 4.18
C GLY A 148 -18.07 2.60 3.56
N GLY A 149 -18.41 3.12 2.38
CA GLY A 149 -19.62 2.70 1.63
C GLY A 149 -19.58 1.22 1.26
N ARG A 150 -18.43 0.74 0.79
CA ARG A 150 -18.24 -0.68 0.44
C ARG A 150 -18.38 -1.60 1.66
N ASN A 151 -17.83 -1.20 2.80
CA ASN A 151 -17.94 -1.98 4.04
C ASN A 151 -19.39 -2.02 4.53
N LYS A 152 -20.10 -0.89 4.55
CA LYS A 152 -21.53 -0.83 4.90
C LYS A 152 -22.38 -1.73 4.00
N LEU A 153 -22.14 -1.70 2.68
CA LEU A 153 -22.82 -2.58 1.73
C LEU A 153 -22.53 -4.06 2.01
N ARG A 154 -21.26 -4.39 2.28
CA ARG A 154 -20.86 -5.75 2.63
C ARG A 154 -21.58 -6.20 3.91
N ASP A 155 -21.57 -5.39 4.94
CA ASP A 155 -22.16 -5.72 6.24
C ASP A 155 -23.70 -5.85 6.12
N PHE A 156 -24.34 -4.99 5.33
CA PHE A 156 -25.75 -5.14 4.98
C PHE A 156 -26.04 -6.47 4.26
N LEU A 157 -25.25 -6.82 3.25
CA LEU A 157 -25.42 -8.08 2.51
C LEU A 157 -25.17 -9.30 3.41
N VAL A 158 -24.17 -9.26 4.28
CA VAL A 158 -23.89 -10.36 5.22
C VAL A 158 -25.02 -10.56 6.21
N ASN A 159 -25.56 -9.47 6.75
CA ASN A 159 -26.58 -9.53 7.81
C ASN A 159 -27.99 -9.81 7.27
N HIS A 160 -28.34 -9.29 6.08
CA HIS A 160 -29.71 -9.36 5.56
C HIS A 160 -29.89 -10.30 4.37
N MET A 161 -28.80 -10.57 3.62
CA MET A 161 -28.85 -11.39 2.40
C MET A 161 -27.64 -12.34 2.28
N PRO A 162 -27.39 -13.22 3.27
CA PRO A 162 -26.16 -14.03 3.35
C PRO A 162 -26.00 -14.97 2.16
N SER A 163 -27.08 -15.54 1.65
CA SER A 163 -27.04 -16.43 0.48
C SER A 163 -26.61 -15.71 -0.80
N LEU A 164 -27.09 -14.48 -1.01
CA LEU A 164 -26.67 -13.62 -2.13
C LEU A 164 -25.19 -13.23 -1.98
N TYR A 165 -24.76 -12.84 -0.78
CA TYR A 165 -23.37 -12.51 -0.51
C TYR A 165 -22.43 -13.68 -0.83
N LEU A 166 -22.77 -14.91 -0.41
CA LEU A 166 -22.00 -16.11 -0.71
C LEU A 166 -21.91 -16.39 -2.21
N LYS A 167 -23.04 -16.30 -2.94
CA LYS A 167 -23.06 -16.46 -4.41
C LYS A 167 -22.15 -15.45 -5.10
N LEU A 168 -22.22 -14.16 -4.74
CA LEU A 168 -21.37 -13.10 -5.30
C LEU A 168 -19.88 -13.33 -4.98
N ARG A 169 -19.57 -13.82 -3.78
CA ARG A 169 -18.22 -14.16 -3.36
C ARG A 169 -17.66 -15.33 -4.17
N MET A 170 -18.44 -16.40 -4.36
CA MET A 170 -18.04 -17.56 -5.18
C MET A 170 -17.81 -17.18 -6.64
N LEU A 171 -18.69 -16.39 -7.26
CA LEU A 171 -18.50 -15.89 -8.63
C LEU A 171 -17.21 -15.08 -8.78
N ARG A 172 -16.86 -14.29 -7.77
CA ARG A 172 -15.60 -13.52 -7.77
C ARG A 172 -14.37 -14.42 -7.65
N HIS A 173 -14.45 -15.49 -6.86
CA HIS A 173 -13.37 -16.48 -6.76
C HIS A 173 -13.19 -17.27 -8.05
N HIS A 174 -14.29 -17.69 -8.68
CA HIS A 174 -14.26 -18.42 -9.95
C HIS A 174 -13.66 -17.60 -11.10
N LYS A 175 -14.00 -16.29 -11.18
CA LYS A 175 -13.39 -15.38 -12.16
C LYS A 175 -11.88 -15.13 -11.90
N ARG A 176 -11.41 -15.26 -10.67
CA ARG A 176 -9.96 -15.14 -10.35
C ARG A 176 -9.21 -16.42 -10.67
N ALA A 177 -9.78 -17.59 -10.41
CA ALA A 177 -9.18 -18.89 -10.72
C ALA A 177 -9.01 -19.11 -12.24
N LYS A 178 -9.88 -18.54 -13.08
CA LYS A 178 -9.76 -18.60 -14.56
C LYS A 178 -8.76 -17.61 -15.16
N LYS A 179 -8.18 -16.70 -14.37
CA LYS A 179 -7.21 -15.69 -14.84
C LYS A 179 -5.75 -16.02 -14.49
N ASN A 180 -5.53 -17.03 -13.68
CA ASN A 180 -4.25 -17.62 -13.36
C ASN A 180 -4.07 -18.91 -14.15
#